data_51cde2bd2c0b09c8a25d941ece870344
#
_entry.id   51cde2bd2c0b09c8a25d941ece870344
#
_cell.length_a   1.000
_cell.length_b   1.000
_cell.length_c   1.000
_cell.angle_alpha   90.00
_cell.angle_beta   90.00
_cell.angle_gamma   90.00
#
_symmetry.space_group_name_H-M   'P 1'
#
loop_
_entity.id
_entity.type
_entity.pdbx_description
1 polymer ?
#
loop_
_entity_poly.entity_id
_entity_poly.type
_entity_poly.pdbx_seq_one_letter_code
_entity_poly.pdbx_strand_id
1 'polypeptide(L)'
;MLVSHIIETNFPQVHFTDKVSFALMLMDDYHVEHLAVVNEDKFAGVVSKDVLLDEDEDSVLGGLDEQFVQASVLAHEHFLAAVKMMSVAGDISLVPVTNEDKDLLGVVTAKKLMHAVAIFNAVEEPGGVIVMEMDRRNLSFGELSRLVETNDAYITQMNTYTETSTGLLQVTIKVNKFEISDIIATLQRYDYNIRYYFGEELYENELKENLDLLMTYLNI
;
A
#
# COMPACT_ATOMS: atom_id res chain seq x y z
N MET A 1 -7.73 -3.25 -10.69
CA MET A 1 -6.34 -3.47 -11.18
C MET A 1 -5.96 -4.91 -10.89
N LEU A 2 -5.47 -5.66 -11.88
CA LEU A 2 -5.00 -7.03 -11.70
C LEU A 2 -3.52 -7.04 -11.31
N VAL A 3 -3.06 -8.12 -10.66
CA VAL A 3 -1.65 -8.37 -10.36
C VAL A 3 -0.79 -8.31 -11.64
N SER A 4 -1.29 -8.91 -12.75
CA SER A 4 -0.61 -8.87 -14.05
C SER A 4 -0.33 -7.46 -14.62
N HIS A 5 -1.01 -6.43 -14.13
CA HIS A 5 -0.78 -5.04 -14.57
C HIS A 5 0.42 -4.37 -13.85
N ILE A 6 0.90 -4.98 -12.77
CA ILE A 6 1.96 -4.41 -11.92
C ILE A 6 3.17 -5.34 -11.75
N ILE A 7 3.18 -6.47 -12.49
CA ILE A 7 4.24 -7.46 -12.45
C ILE A 7 5.55 -6.93 -13.06
N GLU A 8 6.67 -7.28 -12.45
CA GLU A 8 8.02 -7.11 -12.99
C GLU A 8 8.53 -8.46 -13.49
N THR A 9 8.59 -8.61 -14.81
CA THR A 9 8.98 -9.89 -15.46
C THR A 9 10.50 -10.07 -15.60
N ASN A 10 11.27 -8.98 -15.49
CA ASN A 10 12.74 -8.99 -15.61
C ASN A 10 13.44 -8.93 -14.25
N PHE A 11 12.75 -9.29 -13.18
CA PHE A 11 13.34 -9.33 -11.85
C PHE A 11 14.25 -10.56 -11.72
N PRO A 12 15.40 -10.46 -11.02
CA PRO A 12 16.30 -11.60 -10.83
C PRO A 12 15.61 -12.74 -10.08
N GLN A 13 15.89 -13.96 -10.52
CA GLN A 13 15.45 -15.20 -9.87
C GLN A 13 16.62 -16.17 -9.79
N VAL A 14 16.54 -17.14 -8.92
CA VAL A 14 17.55 -18.19 -8.74
C VAL A 14 16.94 -19.57 -8.85
N HIS A 15 17.76 -20.55 -9.20
CA HIS A 15 17.37 -21.95 -9.35
C HIS A 15 17.82 -22.80 -8.16
N PHE A 16 17.14 -23.90 -7.93
CA PHE A 16 17.51 -24.89 -6.90
C PHE A 16 18.96 -25.34 -6.99
N THR A 17 19.51 -25.38 -8.21
CA THR A 17 20.90 -25.81 -8.49
C THR A 17 21.93 -24.72 -8.27
N ASP A 18 21.50 -23.47 -8.06
CA ASP A 18 22.41 -22.36 -7.86
C ASP A 18 23.02 -22.40 -6.44
N LYS A 19 24.23 -21.86 -6.32
CA LYS A 19 24.91 -21.75 -5.04
C LYS A 19 24.39 -20.55 -4.24
N VAL A 20 24.54 -20.65 -2.92
CA VAL A 20 24.29 -19.55 -1.97
C VAL A 20 25.07 -18.30 -2.37
N SER A 21 26.38 -18.44 -2.69
CA SER A 21 27.23 -17.32 -3.13
C SER A 21 26.69 -16.61 -4.38
N PHE A 22 26.10 -17.33 -5.34
CA PHE A 22 25.50 -16.72 -6.53
C PHE A 22 24.23 -15.94 -6.19
N ALA A 23 23.37 -16.47 -5.33
CA ALA A 23 22.18 -15.77 -4.87
C ALA A 23 22.53 -14.49 -4.11
N LEU A 24 23.53 -14.54 -3.19
CA LEU A 24 24.02 -13.37 -2.46
C LEU A 24 24.60 -12.32 -3.42
N MET A 25 25.37 -12.72 -4.41
CA MET A 25 25.88 -11.82 -5.45
C MET A 25 24.77 -11.12 -6.20
N LEU A 26 23.72 -11.85 -6.62
CA LEU A 26 22.55 -11.25 -7.29
C LEU A 26 21.81 -10.28 -6.37
N MET A 27 21.63 -10.60 -5.08
CA MET A 27 21.00 -9.72 -4.12
C MET A 27 21.77 -8.41 -3.96
N ASP A 28 23.09 -8.46 -3.94
CA ASP A 28 23.96 -7.28 -3.86
C ASP A 28 23.92 -6.44 -5.16
N ASP A 29 24.01 -7.08 -6.31
CA ASP A 29 24.00 -6.41 -7.61
C ASP A 29 22.67 -5.66 -7.87
N TYR A 30 21.56 -6.26 -7.47
CA TYR A 30 20.22 -5.69 -7.65
C TYR A 30 19.70 -4.93 -6.44
N HIS A 31 20.46 -4.87 -5.35
CA HIS A 31 20.09 -4.20 -4.09
C HIS A 31 18.74 -4.70 -3.53
N VAL A 32 18.59 -6.02 -3.46
CA VAL A 32 17.38 -6.69 -2.98
C VAL A 32 17.69 -7.63 -1.82
N GLU A 33 16.74 -7.78 -0.91
CA GLU A 33 16.85 -8.64 0.27
C GLU A 33 16.20 -10.02 0.07
N HIS A 34 15.47 -10.21 -1.03
CA HIS A 34 14.74 -11.44 -1.33
C HIS A 34 14.82 -11.79 -2.80
N LEU A 35 14.85 -13.08 -3.10
CA LEU A 35 14.76 -13.61 -4.47
C LEU A 35 13.71 -14.73 -4.54
N ALA A 36 13.03 -14.81 -5.68
CA ALA A 36 12.20 -15.96 -6.00
C ALA A 36 13.10 -17.13 -6.43
N VAL A 37 12.83 -18.30 -5.88
CA VAL A 37 13.53 -19.55 -6.21
C VAL A 37 12.64 -20.39 -7.11
N VAL A 38 13.21 -20.96 -8.16
CA VAL A 38 12.53 -21.86 -9.10
C VAL A 38 13.21 -23.23 -9.13
N ASN A 39 12.39 -24.25 -9.30
CA ASN A 39 12.83 -25.62 -9.56
C ASN A 39 12.15 -26.11 -10.85
N GLU A 40 12.93 -26.43 -11.90
CA GLU A 40 12.40 -26.83 -13.21
C GLU A 40 11.30 -25.88 -13.74
N ASP A 41 11.57 -24.57 -13.69
CA ASP A 41 10.67 -23.48 -14.07
C ASP A 41 9.43 -23.29 -13.17
N LYS A 42 9.25 -24.12 -12.14
CA LYS A 42 8.17 -23.98 -11.17
C LYS A 42 8.64 -23.14 -9.97
N PHE A 43 7.77 -22.28 -9.51
CA PHE A 43 8.00 -21.52 -8.27
C PHE A 43 8.17 -22.47 -7.09
N ALA A 44 9.27 -22.34 -6.38
CA ALA A 44 9.64 -23.17 -5.24
C ALA A 44 9.56 -22.42 -3.90
N GLY A 45 9.62 -21.08 -3.92
CA GLY A 45 9.53 -20.26 -2.72
C GLY A 45 10.31 -18.95 -2.85
N VAL A 46 10.39 -18.21 -1.78
CA VAL A 46 11.18 -16.98 -1.64
C VAL A 46 12.27 -17.23 -0.61
N VAL A 47 13.50 -16.88 -0.95
CA VAL A 47 14.64 -16.93 -0.03
C VAL A 47 15.04 -15.50 0.37
N SER A 48 15.35 -15.28 1.65
CA SER A 48 15.88 -14.03 2.16
C SER A 48 17.40 -14.04 2.22
N LYS A 49 18.00 -12.84 2.20
CA LYS A 49 19.44 -12.65 2.38
C LYS A 49 19.91 -13.13 3.74
N ASP A 50 19.12 -12.89 4.78
CA ASP A 50 19.45 -13.31 6.15
C ASP A 50 19.59 -14.84 6.26
N VAL A 51 18.67 -15.60 5.64
CA VAL A 51 18.78 -17.07 5.59
C VAL A 51 20.07 -17.50 4.89
N LEU A 52 20.44 -16.84 3.78
CA LEU A 52 21.62 -17.22 3.00
C LEU A 52 22.93 -16.85 3.70
N LEU A 53 22.95 -15.79 4.51
CA LEU A 53 24.17 -15.38 5.26
C LEU A 53 24.53 -16.35 6.39
N ASP A 54 23.58 -17.15 6.86
CA ASP A 54 23.80 -18.16 7.90
C ASP A 54 24.26 -19.52 7.30
N GLU A 55 24.33 -19.65 5.96
CA GLU A 55 24.63 -20.89 5.26
C GLU A 55 26.02 -20.87 4.60
N ASP A 56 26.54 -22.06 4.27
CA ASP A 56 27.80 -22.19 3.53
C ASP A 56 27.62 -21.69 2.09
N GLU A 57 28.50 -20.79 1.65
CA GLU A 57 28.46 -20.16 0.32
C GLU A 57 28.55 -21.17 -0.83
N ASP A 58 29.15 -22.36 -0.61
CA ASP A 58 29.25 -23.43 -1.59
C ASP A 58 28.02 -24.35 -1.62
N SER A 59 27.13 -24.24 -0.67
CA SER A 59 25.88 -25.01 -0.61
C SER A 59 24.95 -24.62 -1.77
N VAL A 60 24.12 -25.57 -2.21
CA VAL A 60 23.09 -25.33 -3.24
C VAL A 60 21.76 -24.97 -2.60
N LEU A 61 21.02 -24.05 -3.21
CA LEU A 61 19.76 -23.55 -2.69
C LEU A 61 18.72 -24.64 -2.47
N GLY A 62 18.71 -25.70 -3.29
CA GLY A 62 17.78 -26.82 -3.14
C GLY A 62 17.91 -27.58 -1.81
N GLY A 63 19.01 -27.43 -1.08
CA GLY A 63 19.16 -27.98 0.27
C GLY A 63 18.51 -27.13 1.37
N LEU A 64 18.02 -25.95 1.04
CA LEU A 64 17.43 -24.97 1.95
C LEU A 64 15.92 -24.81 1.76
N ASP A 65 15.27 -25.68 1.02
CA ASP A 65 13.88 -25.57 0.59
C ASP A 65 12.87 -25.46 1.75
N GLU A 66 13.18 -26.07 2.90
CA GLU A 66 12.37 -25.94 4.13
C GLU A 66 12.37 -24.52 4.71
N GLN A 67 13.37 -23.69 4.36
CA GLN A 67 13.50 -22.31 4.83
C GLN A 67 12.86 -21.29 3.88
N PHE A 68 12.37 -21.72 2.71
CA PHE A 68 11.76 -20.83 1.74
C PHE A 68 10.35 -20.44 2.14
N VAL A 69 10.05 -19.15 2.06
CA VAL A 69 8.70 -18.64 2.30
C VAL A 69 7.80 -19.00 1.13
N GLN A 70 6.75 -19.77 1.40
CA GLN A 70 5.77 -20.22 0.40
C GLN A 70 4.68 -19.15 0.22
N ALA A 71 5.03 -18.04 -0.43
CA ALA A 71 4.14 -16.92 -0.67
C ALA A 71 4.11 -16.59 -2.17
N SER A 72 2.96 -16.69 -2.80
CA SER A 72 2.74 -16.27 -4.18
C SER A 72 1.29 -15.88 -4.42
N VAL A 73 1.04 -15.16 -5.51
CA VAL A 73 -0.31 -14.78 -5.97
C VAL A 73 -0.47 -15.12 -7.44
N LEU A 74 -1.71 -15.31 -7.87
CA LEU A 74 -2.00 -15.58 -9.28
C LEU A 74 -2.07 -14.29 -10.10
N ALA A 75 -1.59 -14.31 -11.33
CA ALA A 75 -1.54 -13.15 -12.21
C ALA A 75 -2.92 -12.50 -12.48
N HIS A 76 -3.99 -13.30 -12.45
CA HIS A 76 -5.37 -12.84 -12.70
C HIS A 76 -6.10 -12.35 -11.43
N GLU A 77 -5.48 -12.45 -10.24
CA GLU A 77 -6.08 -11.92 -9.02
C GLU A 77 -6.06 -10.39 -8.99
N HIS A 78 -6.91 -9.83 -8.14
CA HIS A 78 -6.87 -8.40 -7.88
C HIS A 78 -5.60 -8.05 -7.08
N PHE A 79 -4.96 -6.90 -7.39
CA PHE A 79 -3.69 -6.52 -6.76
C PHE A 79 -3.72 -6.49 -5.21
N LEU A 80 -4.90 -6.32 -4.60
CA LEU A 80 -5.07 -6.40 -3.15
C LEU A 80 -4.71 -7.79 -2.59
N ALA A 81 -4.70 -8.85 -3.41
CA ALA A 81 -4.19 -10.15 -2.99
C ALA A 81 -2.67 -10.07 -2.71
N ALA A 82 -1.91 -9.36 -3.57
CA ALA A 82 -0.49 -9.11 -3.33
C ALA A 82 -0.25 -8.22 -2.11
N VAL A 83 -1.09 -7.19 -1.88
CA VAL A 83 -1.04 -6.37 -0.65
C VAL A 83 -1.23 -7.26 0.58
N LYS A 84 -2.27 -8.10 0.59
CA LYS A 84 -2.54 -9.04 1.67
C LYS A 84 -1.38 -10.00 1.89
N MET A 85 -0.86 -10.59 0.80
CA MET A 85 0.25 -11.54 0.88
C MET A 85 1.48 -10.89 1.52
N MET A 86 1.89 -9.71 1.05
CA MET A 86 3.03 -8.97 1.60
C MET A 86 2.83 -8.58 3.08
N SER A 87 1.60 -8.30 3.49
CA SER A 87 1.29 -7.92 4.88
C SER A 87 1.29 -9.08 5.87
N VAL A 88 1.12 -10.33 5.41
CA VAL A 88 0.99 -11.52 6.29
C VAL A 88 2.13 -12.51 6.16
N ALA A 89 2.92 -12.46 5.10
CA ALA A 89 4.01 -13.40 4.84
C ALA A 89 5.33 -13.06 5.60
N GLY A 90 5.29 -12.09 6.51
CA GLY A 90 6.49 -11.60 7.20
C GLY A 90 7.25 -10.54 6.41
N ASP A 91 8.55 -10.43 6.66
CA ASP A 91 9.40 -9.38 6.07
C ASP A 91 9.82 -9.69 4.63
N ILE A 92 8.88 -10.03 3.74
CA ILE A 92 9.21 -10.20 2.33
C ILE A 92 9.14 -8.84 1.59
N SER A 93 10.15 -8.55 0.76
CA SER A 93 10.23 -7.33 -0.05
C SER A 93 9.58 -7.45 -1.43
N LEU A 94 9.16 -8.66 -1.82
CA LEU A 94 8.52 -8.98 -3.09
C LEU A 94 7.49 -10.10 -2.93
N VAL A 95 6.51 -10.12 -3.82
CA VAL A 95 5.52 -11.20 -3.93
C VAL A 95 5.66 -11.85 -5.30
N PRO A 96 6.05 -13.14 -5.39
CA PRO A 96 6.07 -13.89 -6.64
C PRO A 96 4.68 -14.01 -7.25
N VAL A 97 4.63 -13.91 -8.56
CA VAL A 97 3.40 -14.04 -9.35
C VAL A 97 3.50 -15.30 -10.20
N THR A 98 2.51 -16.17 -10.05
CA THR A 98 2.46 -17.46 -10.75
C THR A 98 1.21 -17.60 -11.62
N ASN A 99 1.22 -18.61 -12.48
CA ASN A 99 0.02 -19.14 -13.12
C ASN A 99 -0.56 -20.33 -12.31
N GLU A 100 -1.63 -20.95 -12.82
CA GLU A 100 -2.28 -22.14 -12.23
C GLU A 100 -1.32 -23.36 -12.17
N ASP A 101 -0.36 -23.44 -13.09
CA ASP A 101 0.63 -24.52 -13.18
C ASP A 101 1.85 -24.26 -12.29
N LYS A 102 1.84 -23.20 -11.49
CA LYS A 102 2.96 -22.71 -10.65
C LYS A 102 4.19 -22.24 -11.44
N ASP A 103 4.07 -21.93 -12.72
CA ASP A 103 5.16 -21.27 -13.45
C ASP A 103 5.35 -19.86 -12.88
N LEU A 104 6.59 -19.48 -12.59
CA LEU A 104 6.91 -18.13 -12.15
C LEU A 104 6.82 -17.16 -13.33
N LEU A 105 5.90 -16.21 -13.27
CA LEU A 105 5.70 -15.19 -14.32
C LEU A 105 6.50 -13.90 -14.06
N GLY A 106 6.95 -13.70 -12.84
CA GLY A 106 7.68 -12.53 -12.35
C GLY A 106 7.34 -12.24 -10.90
N VAL A 107 7.58 -11.01 -10.46
CA VAL A 107 7.35 -10.60 -9.08
C VAL A 107 6.63 -9.25 -9.03
N VAL A 108 6.00 -8.95 -7.89
CA VAL A 108 5.55 -7.60 -7.53
C VAL A 108 6.39 -7.14 -6.35
N THR A 109 7.21 -6.12 -6.55
CA THR A 109 8.03 -5.53 -5.50
C THR A 109 7.20 -4.62 -4.58
N ALA A 110 7.66 -4.40 -3.34
CA ALA A 110 7.03 -3.46 -2.40
C ALA A 110 6.87 -2.06 -3.02
N LYS A 111 7.86 -1.60 -3.81
CA LYS A 111 7.82 -0.32 -4.52
C LYS A 111 6.67 -0.26 -5.54
N LYS A 112 6.52 -1.30 -6.37
CA LYS A 112 5.42 -1.40 -7.35
C LYS A 112 4.07 -1.48 -6.67
N LEU A 113 4.00 -2.23 -5.57
CA LEU A 113 2.77 -2.38 -4.81
C LEU A 113 2.36 -1.06 -4.15
N MET A 114 3.30 -0.31 -3.57
CA MET A 114 3.03 1.02 -3.02
C MET A 114 2.51 1.99 -4.08
N HIS A 115 3.10 1.98 -5.28
CA HIS A 115 2.61 2.79 -6.40
C HIS A 115 1.17 2.39 -6.82
N ALA A 116 0.88 1.10 -6.89
CA ALA A 116 -0.46 0.60 -7.19
C ALA A 116 -1.49 1.03 -6.12
N VAL A 117 -1.11 0.98 -4.83
CA VAL A 117 -1.94 1.48 -3.72
C VAL A 117 -2.17 2.98 -3.83
N ALA A 118 -1.14 3.77 -4.21
CA ALA A 118 -1.27 5.21 -4.40
C ALA A 118 -2.26 5.56 -5.52
N ILE A 119 -2.16 4.87 -6.67
CA ILE A 119 -3.12 5.03 -7.78
C ILE A 119 -4.53 4.64 -7.33
N PHE A 120 -4.67 3.49 -6.67
CA PHE A 120 -5.96 2.97 -6.22
C PHE A 120 -6.66 3.91 -5.23
N ASN A 121 -5.89 4.63 -4.43
CA ASN A 121 -6.40 5.61 -3.47
C ASN A 121 -6.43 7.05 -4.01
N ALA A 122 -6.25 7.26 -5.31
CA ALA A 122 -6.26 8.58 -5.95
C ALA A 122 -5.36 9.59 -5.20
N VAL A 123 -4.16 9.15 -4.73
CA VAL A 123 -3.29 9.97 -3.88
C VAL A 123 -2.80 11.22 -4.62
N GLU A 124 -2.54 11.10 -5.92
CA GLU A 124 -2.04 12.20 -6.76
C GLU A 124 -3.14 13.18 -7.20
N GLU A 125 -4.40 12.79 -7.09
CA GLU A 125 -5.51 13.70 -7.45
C GLU A 125 -5.63 14.82 -6.42
N PRO A 126 -5.77 16.09 -6.84
CA PRO A 126 -5.96 17.19 -5.91
C PRO A 126 -7.31 17.10 -5.22
N GLY A 127 -7.37 17.52 -3.95
CA GLY A 127 -8.64 17.56 -3.22
C GLY A 127 -8.48 17.45 -1.70
N GLY A 128 -9.53 17.83 -1.00
CA GLY A 128 -9.59 17.77 0.46
C GLY A 128 -9.89 16.36 0.97
N VAL A 129 -9.48 16.10 2.19
CA VAL A 129 -9.73 14.84 2.91
C VAL A 129 -10.54 15.16 4.17
N ILE A 130 -11.60 14.40 4.42
CA ILE A 130 -12.46 14.55 5.60
C ILE A 130 -12.52 13.19 6.30
N VAL A 131 -12.24 13.18 7.60
CA VAL A 131 -12.31 11.99 8.45
C VAL A 131 -13.43 12.14 9.47
N MET A 132 -14.34 11.19 9.43
CA MET A 132 -15.52 11.11 10.29
C MET A 132 -15.46 9.87 11.16
N GLU A 133 -16.14 9.93 12.31
CA GLU A 133 -16.31 8.80 13.20
C GLU A 133 -17.80 8.55 13.46
N MET A 134 -18.24 7.31 13.39
CA MET A 134 -19.67 6.98 13.58
C MET A 134 -19.89 5.52 13.97
N ASP A 135 -21.10 5.20 14.46
CA ASP A 135 -21.55 3.81 14.56
C ASP A 135 -21.73 3.25 13.13
N ARG A 136 -21.31 2.01 12.91
CA ARG A 136 -21.40 1.33 11.61
C ARG A 136 -22.80 1.37 11.00
N ARG A 137 -23.84 1.36 11.84
CA ARG A 137 -25.25 1.39 11.41
C ARG A 137 -25.65 2.75 10.80
N ASN A 138 -24.91 3.81 11.12
CA ASN A 138 -25.17 5.16 10.64
C ASN A 138 -24.47 5.46 9.31
N LEU A 139 -23.63 4.55 8.79
CA LEU A 139 -22.97 4.73 7.51
C LEU A 139 -23.95 4.56 6.36
N SER A 140 -24.14 5.61 5.59
CA SER A 140 -24.89 5.61 4.35
C SER A 140 -24.06 6.25 3.22
N PHE A 141 -23.54 5.43 2.31
CA PHE A 141 -22.77 5.91 1.15
C PHE A 141 -23.58 6.87 0.28
N GLY A 142 -24.87 6.54 0.04
CA GLY A 142 -25.75 7.39 -0.76
C GLY A 142 -26.02 8.74 -0.13
N GLU A 143 -26.14 8.79 1.20
CA GLU A 143 -26.32 10.06 1.90
C GLU A 143 -25.05 10.91 1.87
N LEU A 144 -23.87 10.32 2.15
CA LEU A 144 -22.59 11.01 2.09
C LEU A 144 -22.34 11.58 0.68
N SER A 145 -22.56 10.79 -0.38
CA SER A 145 -22.44 11.25 -1.77
C SER A 145 -23.35 12.43 -2.02
N ARG A 146 -24.64 12.32 -1.69
CA ARG A 146 -25.61 13.39 -1.86
C ARG A 146 -25.22 14.66 -1.14
N LEU A 147 -24.76 14.56 0.12
CA LEU A 147 -24.36 15.75 0.91
C LEU A 147 -23.13 16.44 0.32
N VAL A 148 -22.17 15.69 -0.18
CA VAL A 148 -21.00 16.24 -0.87
C VAL A 148 -21.42 16.89 -2.20
N GLU A 149 -22.27 16.24 -2.98
CA GLU A 149 -22.77 16.74 -4.28
C GLU A 149 -23.58 18.03 -4.15
N THR A 150 -24.29 18.24 -3.03
CA THR A 150 -25.00 19.51 -2.79
C THR A 150 -24.05 20.72 -2.62
N ASN A 151 -22.76 20.50 -2.51
CA ASN A 151 -21.72 21.53 -2.44
C ASN A 151 -20.85 21.58 -3.72
N ASP A 152 -21.40 21.16 -4.86
CA ASP A 152 -20.70 21.13 -6.16
C ASP A 152 -19.37 20.39 -6.12
N ALA A 153 -19.33 19.27 -5.37
CA ALA A 153 -18.20 18.38 -5.25
C ALA A 153 -18.63 16.92 -5.40
N TYR A 154 -17.67 16.01 -5.58
CA TYR A 154 -17.91 14.57 -5.54
C TYR A 154 -16.80 13.84 -4.80
N ILE A 155 -17.14 12.67 -4.28
CA ILE A 155 -16.19 11.81 -3.57
C ILE A 155 -15.34 11.08 -4.62
N THR A 156 -14.03 11.30 -4.59
CA THR A 156 -13.07 10.60 -5.46
C THR A 156 -12.60 9.27 -4.86
N GLN A 157 -12.62 9.18 -3.51
CA GLN A 157 -12.19 7.99 -2.81
C GLN A 157 -12.87 7.93 -1.44
N MET A 158 -13.18 6.71 -0.97
CA MET A 158 -13.72 6.46 0.37
C MET A 158 -13.09 5.20 0.96
N ASN A 159 -12.59 5.32 2.18
CA ASN A 159 -12.08 4.21 2.98
C ASN A 159 -12.79 4.13 4.32
N THR A 160 -12.94 2.92 4.83
CA THR A 160 -13.51 2.69 6.16
C THR A 160 -12.67 1.68 6.93
N TYR A 161 -12.44 1.94 8.21
CA TYR A 161 -11.88 0.95 9.12
C TYR A 161 -12.52 1.09 10.51
N THR A 162 -12.53 -0.01 11.29
CA THR A 162 -13.03 0.03 12.65
C THR A 162 -11.88 0.30 13.61
N GLU A 163 -11.99 1.39 14.38
CA GLU A 163 -11.03 1.71 15.43
C GLU A 163 -11.16 0.71 16.57
N THR A 164 -10.06 0.01 16.88
CA THR A 164 -10.07 -1.09 17.87
C THR A 164 -10.35 -0.61 19.29
N SER A 165 -9.94 0.62 19.63
CA SER A 165 -10.08 1.18 20.97
C SER A 165 -11.51 1.64 21.29
N THR A 166 -12.25 2.12 20.30
CA THR A 166 -13.61 2.68 20.47
C THR A 166 -14.70 1.77 19.92
N GLY A 167 -14.35 0.84 19.02
CA GLY A 167 -15.31 0.04 18.25
C GLY A 167 -16.10 0.82 17.21
N LEU A 168 -15.81 2.13 17.04
CA LEU A 168 -16.46 2.98 16.06
C LEU A 168 -15.83 2.83 14.69
N LEU A 169 -16.63 3.11 13.66
CA LEU A 169 -16.19 3.15 12.29
C LEU A 169 -15.57 4.52 11.99
N GLN A 170 -14.34 4.53 11.54
CA GLN A 170 -13.74 5.71 10.92
C GLN A 170 -13.99 5.65 9.42
N VAL A 171 -14.51 6.75 8.89
CA VAL A 171 -14.81 6.93 7.46
C VAL A 171 -13.97 8.09 6.96
N THR A 172 -13.07 7.79 6.03
CA THR A 172 -12.26 8.79 5.35
C THR A 172 -12.81 8.98 3.95
N ILE A 173 -13.17 10.20 3.59
CA ILE A 173 -13.51 10.55 2.21
C ILE A 173 -12.50 11.55 1.65
N LYS A 174 -12.18 11.39 0.37
CA LYS A 174 -11.46 12.38 -0.43
C LYS A 174 -12.43 12.99 -1.43
N VAL A 175 -12.41 14.30 -1.58
CA VAL A 175 -13.27 15.04 -2.50
C VAL A 175 -12.44 15.78 -3.54
N ASN A 176 -13.03 16.10 -4.68
CA ASN A 176 -12.36 16.68 -5.85
C ASN A 176 -12.04 18.18 -5.75
N LYS A 177 -12.16 18.80 -4.57
CA LYS A 177 -11.80 20.20 -4.35
C LYS A 177 -11.16 20.41 -2.98
N PHE A 178 -10.30 21.43 -2.85
CA PHE A 178 -9.62 21.76 -1.60
C PHE A 178 -10.48 22.61 -0.66
N GLU A 179 -11.29 23.51 -1.22
CA GLU A 179 -12.24 24.31 -0.45
C GLU A 179 -13.40 23.44 0.03
N ILE A 180 -13.33 22.99 1.28
CA ILE A 180 -14.23 21.98 1.85
C ILE A 180 -15.08 22.48 3.03
N SER A 181 -14.98 23.77 3.40
CA SER A 181 -15.68 24.35 4.54
C SER A 181 -17.19 24.16 4.46
N ASP A 182 -17.79 24.37 3.28
CA ASP A 182 -19.21 24.19 3.06
C ASP A 182 -19.63 22.71 3.16
N ILE A 183 -18.77 21.80 2.70
CA ILE A 183 -18.98 20.36 2.83
C ILE A 183 -18.99 19.96 4.30
N ILE A 184 -18.00 20.44 5.08
CA ILE A 184 -17.89 20.19 6.51
C ILE A 184 -19.12 20.72 7.25
N ALA A 185 -19.51 21.97 6.99
CA ALA A 185 -20.70 22.58 7.60
C ALA A 185 -21.98 21.80 7.26
N THR A 186 -22.06 21.28 6.02
CA THR A 186 -23.17 20.43 5.59
C THR A 186 -23.17 19.10 6.33
N LEU A 187 -22.04 18.40 6.39
CA LEU A 187 -21.93 17.12 7.11
C LEU A 187 -22.26 17.28 8.60
N GLN A 188 -21.75 18.31 9.27
CA GLN A 188 -22.05 18.60 10.66
C GLN A 188 -23.54 18.89 10.92
N ARG A 189 -24.22 19.57 9.98
CA ARG A 189 -25.66 19.83 10.05
C ARG A 189 -26.51 18.56 9.99
N TYR A 190 -25.97 17.50 9.39
CA TYR A 190 -26.58 16.16 9.30
C TYR A 190 -26.02 15.21 10.37
N ASP A 191 -25.49 15.77 11.46
CA ASP A 191 -25.02 15.03 12.64
C ASP A 191 -23.83 14.07 12.37
N TYR A 192 -23.07 14.31 11.29
CA TYR A 192 -21.80 13.60 11.10
C TYR A 192 -20.73 14.18 12.01
N ASN A 193 -20.11 13.31 12.82
CA ASN A 193 -19.00 13.68 13.71
C ASN A 193 -17.69 13.76 12.94
N ILE A 194 -17.23 14.98 12.62
CA ILE A 194 -15.95 15.24 11.95
C ILE A 194 -14.83 15.18 12.99
N ARG A 195 -13.87 14.30 12.78
CA ARG A 195 -12.68 14.16 13.64
C ARG A 195 -11.60 15.16 13.26
N TYR A 196 -11.26 15.18 11.97
CA TYR A 196 -10.32 16.14 11.39
C TYR A 196 -10.50 16.18 9.88
N TYR A 197 -9.90 17.18 9.26
CA TYR A 197 -9.95 17.36 7.82
C TYR A 197 -8.69 18.07 7.31
N PHE A 198 -8.40 17.92 6.03
CA PHE A 198 -7.28 18.55 5.33
C PHE A 198 -7.83 19.19 4.06
N GLY A 199 -7.68 20.51 3.94
CA GLY A 199 -8.10 21.32 2.81
C GLY A 199 -7.30 22.61 2.77
N GLU A 200 -7.70 23.55 1.90
CA GLU A 200 -6.95 24.78 1.66
C GLU A 200 -6.80 25.67 2.92
N GLU A 201 -7.83 25.75 3.76
CA GLU A 201 -7.80 26.57 4.97
C GLU A 201 -6.74 26.14 6.00
N LEU A 202 -6.44 24.84 6.10
CA LEU A 202 -5.37 24.39 6.99
C LEU A 202 -3.99 24.80 6.48
N TYR A 203 -3.80 24.78 5.16
CA TYR A 203 -2.56 25.21 4.53
C TYR A 203 -2.37 26.74 4.69
N GLU A 204 -3.43 27.54 4.54
CA GLU A 204 -3.38 28.98 4.79
C GLU A 204 -3.14 29.30 6.28
N ASN A 205 -3.76 28.56 7.21
CA ASN A 205 -3.57 28.75 8.64
C ASN A 205 -2.15 28.33 9.06
N GLU A 206 -1.61 27.22 8.59
CA GLU A 206 -0.22 26.82 8.85
C GLU A 206 0.78 27.84 8.27
N LEU A 207 0.51 28.37 7.08
CA LEU A 207 1.35 29.44 6.49
C LEU A 207 1.25 30.74 7.30
N LYS A 208 0.07 31.10 7.78
CA LYS A 208 -0.10 32.27 8.67
C LYS A 208 0.58 32.08 10.01
N GLU A 209 0.39 30.95 10.67
CA GLU A 209 1.05 30.64 11.95
C GLU A 209 2.57 30.61 11.80
N ASN A 210 3.08 30.02 10.73
CA ASN A 210 4.51 30.02 10.43
C ASN A 210 5.03 31.43 10.10
N LEU A 211 4.26 32.24 9.39
CA LEU A 211 4.60 33.65 9.12
C LEU A 211 4.60 34.47 10.41
N ASP A 212 3.60 34.32 11.27
CA ASP A 212 3.49 35.04 12.56
C ASP A 212 4.63 34.60 13.50
N LEU A 213 5.00 33.33 13.52
CA LEU A 213 6.16 32.82 14.24
C LEU A 213 7.47 33.44 13.69
N LEU A 214 7.62 33.52 12.38
CA LEU A 214 8.79 34.11 11.73
C LEU A 214 8.88 35.61 12.01
N MET A 215 7.75 36.34 11.95
CA MET A 215 7.68 37.78 12.26
C MET A 215 8.02 38.03 13.73
N THR A 216 7.53 37.18 14.63
CA THR A 216 7.87 37.25 16.07
C THR A 216 9.36 36.97 16.31
N TYR A 217 9.95 36.02 15.57
CA TYR A 217 11.38 35.71 15.67
C TYR A 217 12.28 36.82 15.11
N LEU A 218 11.81 37.54 14.08
CA LEU A 218 12.52 38.68 13.47
C LEU A 218 12.31 40.02 14.20
N ASN A 219 11.52 40.05 15.26
CA ASN A 219 11.19 41.28 16.02
C ASN A 219 10.66 42.42 15.15
N ILE A 220 9.85 42.14 14.13
CA ILE A 220 9.18 43.12 13.27
C ILE A 220 7.70 43.22 13.63
#